data_e894bb6813490e2ae6fd48c5ad4ac9cd
#
_entry.id   e894bb6813490e2ae6fd48c5ad4ac9cd
#
_cell.length_a   1.000
_cell.length_b   1.000
_cell.length_c   1.000
_cell.angle_alpha   90.00
_cell.angle_beta   90.00
_cell.angle_gamma   90.00
#
_symmetry.space_group_name_H-M   'P 1'
#
loop_
_entity.id
_entity.type
_entity.pdbx_description
1 polymer ?
#
loop_
_entity_poly.entity_id
_entity_poly.type
_entity_poly.pdbx_seq_one_letter_code
_entity_poly.pdbx_strand_id
1 'polypeptide(L)'
;MSIGKPLAPIIDAFRGRQPMRAKSLIITLFGDVISQHGGEIWLGSIAKSVEALGVNDRLVRTSIFRLAKEGWLEVEREGRKSFYGFTRSGSKEYQRAAQRIYSAGGDSWHGTWQLLVPTNLPEHMRDNFKRSLNWLGFRAISNGTFARPGGDEESIRDLLDEFDLNSGVVVMEAKTSSLTTPKEWRELVSEHWQLRNLEDEYRQIINLFSPLKKALDKCKVPTPLEAFQARLLLIHEYRRILLRDTPLPTDLLPNRWQGTVARQLAQALYRDLAKPSTSYIQTELVNRQGQLPESEYYFYQRFGGISKSL
;
A
#
# COMPACT_ATOMS: atom_id res chain seq x y z
N MET A 1 -25.46 -11.33 14.05
CA MET A 1 -25.69 -11.44 12.57
C MET A 1 -24.37 -11.22 11.87
N SER A 2 -24.01 -12.12 10.94
CA SER A 2 -22.75 -12.10 10.14
C SER A 2 -22.63 -10.84 9.25
N ILE A 3 -21.42 -10.52 8.83
CA ILE A 3 -21.11 -9.47 7.85
C ILE A 3 -21.09 -10.00 6.40
N GLY A 4 -21.45 -11.27 6.15
CA GLY A 4 -21.38 -11.89 4.82
C GLY A 4 -22.09 -11.10 3.73
N LYS A 5 -23.30 -10.55 4.02
CA LYS A 5 -24.06 -9.75 3.04
C LYS A 5 -23.32 -8.49 2.58
N PRO A 6 -22.70 -7.63 3.41
CA PRO A 6 -21.89 -6.51 2.96
C PRO A 6 -20.49 -6.91 2.48
N LEU A 7 -19.97 -8.10 2.81
CA LEU A 7 -18.66 -8.58 2.36
C LEU A 7 -18.74 -9.17 0.93
N ALA A 8 -19.84 -9.79 0.54
CA ALA A 8 -19.99 -10.43 -0.76
C ALA A 8 -19.67 -9.50 -1.95
N PRO A 9 -20.18 -8.24 -2.03
CA PRO A 9 -19.83 -7.33 -3.12
C PRO A 9 -18.33 -7.00 -3.19
N ILE A 10 -17.63 -7.00 -2.07
CA ILE A 10 -16.18 -6.75 -2.00
C ILE A 10 -15.44 -7.93 -2.62
N ILE A 11 -15.81 -9.16 -2.28
CA ILE A 11 -15.26 -10.39 -2.85
C ILE A 11 -15.56 -10.45 -4.35
N ASP A 12 -16.78 -10.17 -4.76
CA ASP A 12 -17.19 -10.20 -6.18
C ASP A 12 -16.45 -9.15 -7.01
N ALA A 13 -16.25 -7.94 -6.47
CA ALA A 13 -15.45 -6.90 -7.12
C ALA A 13 -13.99 -7.33 -7.32
N PHE A 14 -13.41 -8.07 -6.37
CA PHE A 14 -12.06 -8.64 -6.53
C PHE A 14 -12.04 -9.76 -7.56
N ARG A 15 -12.97 -10.70 -7.52
CA ARG A 15 -13.07 -11.84 -8.45
C ARG A 15 -13.33 -11.40 -9.89
N GLY A 16 -14.12 -10.35 -10.09
CA GLY A 16 -14.48 -9.83 -11.41
C GLY A 16 -13.35 -9.14 -12.17
N ARG A 17 -12.20 -8.94 -11.54
CA ARG A 17 -11.06 -8.30 -12.21
C ARG A 17 -10.35 -9.22 -13.19
N GLN A 18 -10.12 -8.71 -14.41
CA GLN A 18 -9.37 -9.40 -15.45
C GLN A 18 -8.13 -8.56 -15.84
N PRO A 19 -6.88 -9.11 -15.77
CA PRO A 19 -6.54 -10.39 -15.13
C PRO A 19 -6.63 -10.30 -13.60
N MET A 20 -6.96 -11.43 -12.96
CA MET A 20 -7.00 -11.52 -11.49
C MET A 20 -5.63 -11.19 -10.89
N ARG A 21 -5.61 -10.31 -9.89
CA ARG A 21 -4.35 -9.81 -9.29
C ARG A 21 -3.82 -10.67 -8.14
N ALA A 22 -3.80 -11.99 -8.33
CA ALA A 22 -3.40 -12.96 -7.31
C ALA A 22 -2.00 -12.69 -6.74
N LYS A 23 -1.00 -12.40 -7.60
CA LYS A 23 0.36 -12.06 -7.15
C LYS A 23 0.36 -10.86 -6.18
N SER A 24 -0.38 -9.79 -6.48
CA SER A 24 -0.49 -8.62 -5.63
C SER A 24 -1.23 -8.91 -4.32
N LEU A 25 -2.26 -9.75 -4.34
CA LEU A 25 -2.97 -10.20 -3.14
C LEU A 25 -2.04 -11.01 -2.23
N ILE A 26 -1.23 -11.90 -2.78
CA ILE A 26 -0.25 -12.70 -2.03
C ILE A 26 0.80 -11.79 -1.38
N ILE A 27 1.33 -10.77 -2.06
CA ILE A 27 2.20 -9.77 -1.42
C ILE A 27 1.48 -9.07 -0.25
N THR A 28 0.19 -8.76 -0.40
CA THR A 28 -0.59 -8.18 0.70
C THR A 28 -0.71 -9.16 1.87
N LEU A 29 -0.97 -10.44 1.59
CA LEU A 29 -1.04 -11.48 2.62
C LEU A 29 0.29 -11.60 3.39
N PHE A 30 1.41 -11.66 2.68
CA PHE A 30 2.72 -11.71 3.33
C PHE A 30 2.99 -10.48 4.18
N GLY A 31 2.72 -9.30 3.68
CA GLY A 31 3.06 -8.08 4.38
C GLY A 31 2.06 -7.64 5.45
N ASP A 32 0.75 -7.86 5.26
CA ASP A 32 -0.24 -7.50 6.26
C ASP A 32 -0.37 -8.54 7.37
N VAL A 33 -0.20 -9.83 7.02
CA VAL A 33 -0.46 -10.94 7.92
C VAL A 33 0.84 -11.65 8.33
N ILE A 34 1.52 -12.29 7.38
CA ILE A 34 2.59 -13.25 7.69
C ILE A 34 3.78 -12.58 8.36
N SER A 35 4.19 -11.39 7.88
CA SER A 35 5.29 -10.63 8.47
C SER A 35 5.06 -10.21 9.92
N GLN A 36 3.82 -10.23 10.39
CA GLN A 36 3.45 -9.90 11.76
C GLN A 36 3.22 -11.16 12.63
N HIS A 37 3.34 -12.33 12.04
CA HIS A 37 3.09 -13.63 12.68
C HIS A 37 4.22 -14.62 12.40
N GLY A 38 5.47 -14.22 12.68
CA GLY A 38 6.65 -15.08 12.55
C GLY A 38 7.29 -15.12 11.16
N GLY A 39 6.74 -14.42 10.16
CA GLY A 39 7.37 -14.19 8.85
C GLY A 39 7.36 -15.36 7.87
N GLU A 40 6.92 -16.55 8.27
CA GLU A 40 6.92 -17.77 7.46
C GLU A 40 5.55 -18.45 7.44
N ILE A 41 5.18 -19.08 6.33
CA ILE A 41 3.90 -19.80 6.17
C ILE A 41 4.03 -21.00 5.23
N TRP A 42 3.27 -22.06 5.52
CA TRP A 42 3.12 -23.22 4.64
C TRP A 42 2.31 -22.88 3.38
N LEU A 43 2.74 -23.38 2.20
CA LEU A 43 2.03 -23.18 0.92
C LEU A 43 0.55 -23.57 0.96
N GLY A 44 0.21 -24.66 1.65
CA GLY A 44 -1.19 -25.08 1.80
C GLY A 44 -2.04 -24.09 2.59
N SER A 45 -1.46 -23.42 3.60
CA SER A 45 -2.15 -22.34 4.33
C SER A 45 -2.37 -21.10 3.45
N ILE A 46 -1.41 -20.76 2.57
CA ILE A 46 -1.60 -19.68 1.58
C ILE A 46 -2.79 -20.02 0.66
N ALA A 47 -2.80 -21.22 0.08
CA ALA A 47 -3.87 -21.64 -0.83
C ALA A 47 -5.25 -21.58 -0.14
N LYS A 48 -5.37 -22.18 1.06
CA LYS A 48 -6.59 -22.16 1.87
C LYS A 48 -7.09 -20.75 2.17
N SER A 49 -6.18 -19.83 2.52
CA SER A 49 -6.55 -18.47 2.92
C SER A 49 -7.13 -17.62 1.81
N VAL A 50 -6.81 -17.90 0.53
CA VAL A 50 -7.26 -17.11 -0.63
C VAL A 50 -8.24 -17.84 -1.54
N GLU A 51 -8.52 -19.12 -1.29
CA GLU A 51 -9.43 -19.93 -2.11
C GLU A 51 -10.83 -19.33 -2.19
N ALA A 52 -11.40 -18.95 -1.06
CA ALA A 52 -12.70 -18.30 -0.97
C ALA A 52 -12.73 -16.90 -1.63
N LEU A 53 -11.59 -16.33 -1.99
CA LEU A 53 -11.48 -15.11 -2.79
C LEU A 53 -11.39 -15.40 -4.30
N GLY A 54 -11.49 -16.67 -4.72
CA GLY A 54 -11.44 -17.09 -6.12
C GLY A 54 -10.02 -17.35 -6.65
N VAL A 55 -9.00 -17.33 -5.79
CA VAL A 55 -7.61 -17.65 -6.16
C VAL A 55 -7.37 -19.15 -5.95
N ASN A 56 -7.44 -19.93 -7.02
CA ASN A 56 -7.23 -21.37 -6.96
C ASN A 56 -5.76 -21.76 -6.74
N ASP A 57 -5.52 -23.02 -6.35
CA ASP A 57 -4.18 -23.56 -6.02
C ASP A 57 -3.16 -23.37 -7.16
N ARG A 58 -3.57 -23.57 -8.42
CA ARG A 58 -2.70 -23.36 -9.58
C ARG A 58 -2.23 -21.91 -9.69
N LEU A 59 -3.14 -20.96 -9.48
CA LEU A 59 -2.83 -19.52 -9.54
C LEU A 59 -1.96 -19.10 -8.34
N VAL A 60 -2.18 -19.67 -7.16
CA VAL A 60 -1.31 -19.48 -5.99
C VAL A 60 0.11 -19.95 -6.32
N ARG A 61 0.29 -21.19 -6.78
CA ARG A 61 1.62 -21.74 -7.11
C ARG A 61 2.34 -20.92 -8.16
N THR A 62 1.63 -20.52 -9.23
CA THR A 62 2.21 -19.68 -10.29
C THR A 62 2.64 -18.31 -9.75
N SER A 63 1.84 -17.71 -8.88
CA SER A 63 2.14 -16.40 -8.28
C SER A 63 3.31 -16.47 -7.32
N ILE A 64 3.36 -17.49 -6.46
CA ILE A 64 4.48 -17.76 -5.54
C ILE A 64 5.78 -17.98 -6.32
N PHE A 65 5.74 -18.82 -7.37
CA PHE A 65 6.91 -19.07 -8.22
C PHE A 65 7.46 -17.76 -8.84
N ARG A 66 6.57 -16.90 -9.34
CA ARG A 66 6.99 -15.60 -9.90
C ARG A 66 7.57 -14.69 -8.83
N LEU A 67 6.97 -14.63 -7.65
CA LEU A 67 7.48 -13.84 -6.53
C LEU A 67 8.85 -14.31 -6.05
N ALA A 68 9.08 -15.63 -6.01
CA ALA A 68 10.40 -16.19 -5.69
C ALA A 68 11.44 -15.84 -6.77
N LYS A 69 11.07 -15.98 -8.07
CA LYS A 69 11.95 -15.60 -9.18
C LYS A 69 12.31 -14.12 -9.20
N GLU A 70 11.40 -13.26 -8.77
CA GLU A 70 11.59 -11.81 -8.67
C GLU A 70 12.31 -11.38 -7.38
N GLY A 71 12.73 -12.33 -6.54
CA GLY A 71 13.46 -12.06 -5.30
C GLY A 71 12.61 -11.53 -4.14
N TRP A 72 11.27 -11.60 -4.22
CA TRP A 72 10.39 -11.21 -3.12
C TRP A 72 10.29 -12.26 -2.03
N LEU A 73 10.22 -13.53 -2.43
CA LEU A 73 10.02 -14.65 -1.52
C LEU A 73 11.20 -15.61 -1.60
N GLU A 74 11.53 -16.18 -0.47
CA GLU A 74 12.40 -17.34 -0.33
C GLU A 74 11.59 -18.55 0.09
N VAL A 75 12.13 -19.76 -0.19
CA VAL A 75 11.47 -21.03 0.08
C VAL A 75 12.39 -21.92 0.88
N GLU A 76 11.83 -22.49 1.95
CA GLU A 76 12.45 -23.58 2.66
C GLU A 76 11.59 -24.83 2.56
N ARG A 77 12.24 -25.99 2.41
CA ARG A 77 11.57 -27.28 2.24
C ARG A 77 11.83 -28.18 3.43
N GLU A 78 10.77 -28.78 3.93
CA GLU A 78 10.85 -29.79 4.97
C GLU A 78 9.96 -30.97 4.56
N GLY A 79 10.59 -32.07 4.18
CA GLY A 79 9.91 -33.24 3.64
C GLY A 79 9.12 -32.90 2.37
N ARG A 80 7.79 -33.11 2.43
CA ARG A 80 6.87 -32.79 1.32
C ARG A 80 6.26 -31.38 1.40
N LYS A 81 6.58 -30.63 2.44
CA LYS A 81 6.04 -29.27 2.65
C LYS A 81 7.03 -28.21 2.20
N SER A 82 6.50 -27.11 1.67
CA SER A 82 7.27 -25.91 1.31
C SER A 82 6.74 -24.74 2.12
N PHE A 83 7.64 -24.00 2.73
CA PHE A 83 7.38 -22.83 3.56
C PHE A 83 7.98 -21.62 2.88
N TYR A 84 7.28 -20.52 2.93
CA TYR A 84 7.66 -19.29 2.24
C TYR A 84 7.69 -18.11 3.19
N GLY A 85 8.70 -17.26 3.04
CA GLY A 85 8.86 -16.00 3.74
C GLY A 85 9.33 -14.91 2.79
N PHE A 86 9.30 -13.64 3.24
CA PHE A 86 9.96 -12.59 2.49
C PHE A 86 11.48 -12.78 2.54
N THR A 87 12.14 -12.58 1.40
CA THR A 87 13.59 -12.35 1.39
C THR A 87 13.92 -11.06 2.17
N ARG A 88 15.19 -10.86 2.53
CA ARG A 88 15.65 -9.61 3.15
C ARG A 88 15.31 -8.39 2.29
N SER A 89 15.48 -8.47 0.96
CA SER A 89 15.12 -7.40 0.02
C SER A 89 13.62 -7.20 -0.08
N GLY A 90 12.83 -8.29 -0.20
CA GLY A 90 11.37 -8.23 -0.24
C GLY A 90 10.76 -7.63 1.02
N SER A 91 11.31 -8.00 2.20
CA SER A 91 10.90 -7.40 3.48
C SER A 91 11.19 -5.90 3.52
N LYS A 92 12.39 -5.46 3.14
CA LYS A 92 12.77 -4.05 3.11
C LYS A 92 11.87 -3.23 2.18
N GLU A 93 11.57 -3.76 0.99
CA GLU A 93 10.69 -3.11 0.02
C GLU A 93 9.25 -3.02 0.54
N TYR A 94 8.73 -4.10 1.16
CA TYR A 94 7.41 -4.05 1.78
C TYR A 94 7.36 -3.09 2.96
N GLN A 95 8.37 -3.01 3.81
CA GLN A 95 8.42 -2.09 4.95
C GLN A 95 8.32 -0.63 4.52
N ARG A 96 8.98 -0.23 3.43
CA ARG A 96 8.84 1.11 2.84
C ARG A 96 7.39 1.40 2.43
N ALA A 97 6.72 0.44 1.80
CA ALA A 97 5.30 0.55 1.47
C ALA A 97 4.41 0.57 2.71
N ALA A 98 4.71 -0.25 3.73
CA ALA A 98 3.96 -0.36 4.97
C ALA A 98 3.93 0.95 5.77
N GLN A 99 5.03 1.69 5.81
CA GLN A 99 5.08 3.02 6.43
C GLN A 99 4.01 3.95 5.84
N ARG A 100 3.79 3.90 4.53
CA ARG A 100 2.74 4.69 3.86
C ARG A 100 1.33 4.14 4.11
N ILE A 101 1.17 2.81 4.02
CA ILE A 101 -0.14 2.14 4.16
C ILE A 101 -0.72 2.34 5.56
N TYR A 102 0.11 2.20 6.59
CA TYR A 102 -0.34 2.17 7.98
C TYR A 102 -0.03 3.47 8.75
N SER A 103 0.45 4.53 8.07
CA SER A 103 0.68 5.83 8.70
C SER A 103 -0.61 6.42 9.25
N ALA A 104 -0.50 7.17 10.33
CA ALA A 104 -1.61 7.95 10.88
C ALA A 104 -1.98 9.16 9.99
N GLY A 105 -1.09 9.58 9.09
CA GLY A 105 -1.27 10.68 8.15
C GLY A 105 -0.82 12.05 8.69
N GLY A 106 -0.61 12.97 7.75
CA GLY A 106 -0.51 14.40 8.03
C GLY A 106 0.87 14.93 8.38
N ASP A 107 1.73 15.11 7.36
CA ASP A 107 2.88 15.97 7.53
C ASP A 107 2.46 17.43 7.23
N SER A 108 2.89 18.36 8.10
CA SER A 108 2.72 19.79 7.88
C SER A 108 3.69 20.25 6.79
N TRP A 109 3.21 21.03 5.84
CA TRP A 109 4.03 21.59 4.80
C TRP A 109 4.44 23.03 5.13
N HIS A 110 5.72 23.32 4.98
CA HIS A 110 6.29 24.63 5.29
C HIS A 110 6.48 25.53 4.04
N GLY A 111 5.77 25.24 2.96
CA GLY A 111 5.83 26.04 1.74
C GLY A 111 7.07 25.82 0.88
N THR A 112 7.85 24.78 1.16
CA THR A 112 9.11 24.47 0.48
C THR A 112 8.89 23.46 -0.64
N TRP A 113 9.48 23.72 -1.80
CA TRP A 113 9.50 22.86 -2.99
C TRP A 113 10.92 22.44 -3.31
N GLN A 114 11.09 21.23 -3.77
CA GLN A 114 12.29 20.79 -4.46
C GLN A 114 12.03 20.82 -5.97
N LEU A 115 12.87 21.52 -6.68
CA LEU A 115 12.86 21.62 -8.14
C LEU A 115 14.07 20.87 -8.70
N LEU A 116 13.86 20.14 -9.77
CA LEU A 116 14.90 19.40 -10.45
C LEU A 116 14.82 19.70 -11.94
N VAL A 117 15.94 20.21 -12.51
CA VAL A 117 16.03 20.63 -13.89
C VAL A 117 17.18 19.86 -14.56
N PRO A 118 16.91 18.82 -15.36
CA PRO A 118 17.90 18.17 -16.18
C PRO A 118 18.38 19.16 -17.28
N THR A 119 19.67 19.45 -17.30
CA THR A 119 20.29 20.32 -18.30
C THR A 119 21.00 19.54 -19.40
N ASN A 120 21.51 18.34 -19.06
CA ASN A 120 22.19 17.48 -19.99
C ASN A 120 21.92 15.99 -19.68
N LEU A 121 20.70 15.54 -19.95
CA LEU A 121 20.30 14.15 -19.74
C LEU A 121 20.30 13.38 -21.05
N PRO A 122 21.09 12.29 -21.18
CA PRO A 122 21.11 11.43 -22.36
C PRO A 122 19.71 10.91 -22.70
N GLU A 123 19.37 10.87 -24.00
CA GLU A 123 18.01 10.52 -24.45
C GLU A 123 17.59 9.11 -23.99
N HIS A 124 18.50 8.14 -24.04
CA HIS A 124 18.23 6.77 -23.61
C HIS A 124 17.95 6.62 -22.10
N MET A 125 18.31 7.62 -21.28
CA MET A 125 18.05 7.61 -19.83
C MET A 125 16.75 8.33 -19.45
N ARG A 126 16.19 9.18 -20.32
CA ARG A 126 15.08 10.09 -19.97
C ARG A 126 13.87 9.39 -19.38
N ASP A 127 13.42 8.30 -19.99
CA ASP A 127 12.23 7.59 -19.53
C ASP A 127 12.45 6.87 -18.19
N ASN A 128 13.63 6.30 -17.99
CA ASN A 128 14.00 5.64 -16.74
C ASN A 128 14.12 6.66 -15.62
N PHE A 129 14.84 7.74 -15.85
CA PHE A 129 15.03 8.84 -14.92
C PHE A 129 13.68 9.47 -14.52
N LYS A 130 12.81 9.75 -15.49
CA LYS A 130 11.44 10.24 -15.24
C LYS A 130 10.63 9.28 -14.38
N ARG A 131 10.75 7.96 -14.61
CA ARG A 131 10.07 6.96 -13.77
C ARG A 131 10.57 6.97 -12.33
N SER A 132 11.89 7.06 -12.14
CA SER A 132 12.49 7.13 -10.80
C SER A 132 12.12 8.45 -10.09
N LEU A 133 12.10 9.58 -10.81
CA LEU A 133 11.59 10.85 -10.27
C LEU A 133 10.12 10.76 -9.84
N ASN A 134 9.28 10.14 -10.67
CA ASN A 134 7.87 9.95 -10.33
C ASN A 134 7.70 9.07 -9.08
N TRP A 135 8.58 8.08 -8.89
CA TRP A 135 8.60 7.24 -7.70
C TRP A 135 8.98 8.03 -6.43
N LEU A 136 9.92 8.98 -6.55
CA LEU A 136 10.29 9.91 -5.48
C LEU A 136 9.26 11.03 -5.24
N GLY A 137 8.16 11.03 -5.98
CA GLY A 137 7.09 12.01 -5.81
C GLY A 137 7.20 13.26 -6.67
N PHE A 138 8.25 13.38 -7.48
CA PHE A 138 8.35 14.48 -8.44
C PHE A 138 7.32 14.35 -9.56
N ARG A 139 6.87 15.49 -10.06
CA ARG A 139 6.08 15.58 -11.30
C ARG A 139 6.64 16.67 -12.20
N ALA A 140 6.56 16.43 -13.50
CA ALA A 140 6.89 17.47 -14.47
C ALA A 140 5.82 18.59 -14.39
N ILE A 141 6.24 19.78 -14.01
CA ILE A 141 5.36 20.96 -13.94
C ILE A 141 5.49 21.82 -15.19
N SER A 142 6.55 21.64 -15.96
CA SER A 142 6.76 22.20 -17.28
C SER A 142 7.73 21.33 -18.08
N ASN A 143 8.00 21.70 -19.33
CA ASN A 143 8.96 20.97 -20.15
C ASN A 143 10.39 21.10 -19.54
N GLY A 144 10.92 19.99 -19.04
CA GLY A 144 12.26 19.93 -18.44
C GLY A 144 12.35 20.36 -16.97
N THR A 145 11.23 20.66 -16.30
CA THR A 145 11.24 21.00 -14.88
C THR A 145 10.37 20.04 -14.08
N PHE A 146 10.96 19.42 -13.08
CA PHE A 146 10.27 18.53 -12.15
C PHE A 146 10.19 19.20 -10.78
N ALA A 147 9.06 19.03 -10.10
CA ALA A 147 8.84 19.53 -8.75
C ALA A 147 8.26 18.49 -7.83
N ARG A 148 8.60 18.58 -6.54
CA ARG A 148 7.87 17.92 -5.45
C ARG A 148 7.75 18.87 -4.25
N PRO A 149 6.67 18.79 -3.47
CA PRO A 149 6.57 19.55 -2.23
C PRO A 149 7.38 18.86 -1.13
N GLY A 150 8.29 19.59 -0.50
CA GLY A 150 9.17 19.06 0.54
C GLY A 150 10.09 17.93 0.05
N GLY A 151 10.57 17.14 1.00
CA GLY A 151 11.38 15.94 0.75
C GLY A 151 12.81 16.08 1.27
N ASP A 152 13.50 14.96 1.35
CA ASP A 152 14.89 14.87 1.78
C ASP A 152 15.84 14.93 0.58
N GLU A 153 17.03 15.49 0.80
CA GLU A 153 18.08 15.56 -0.22
C GLU A 153 18.76 14.20 -0.47
N GLU A 154 18.72 13.30 0.53
CA GLU A 154 19.36 12.00 0.46
C GLU A 154 18.74 11.18 -0.68
N SER A 155 17.41 11.15 -0.79
CA SER A 155 16.73 10.43 -1.87
C SER A 155 17.04 10.97 -3.26
N ILE A 156 17.37 12.27 -3.39
CA ILE A 156 17.80 12.86 -4.66
C ILE A 156 19.23 12.46 -4.95
N ARG A 157 20.10 12.50 -3.95
CA ARG A 157 21.51 12.09 -4.08
C ARG A 157 21.61 10.64 -4.53
N ASP A 158 20.91 9.74 -3.85
CA ASP A 158 20.82 8.32 -4.22
C ASP A 158 20.37 8.13 -5.68
N LEU A 159 19.37 8.93 -6.12
CA LEU A 159 18.91 8.88 -7.51
C LEU A 159 19.98 9.35 -8.50
N LEU A 160 20.66 10.44 -8.21
CA LEU A 160 21.70 10.98 -9.09
C LEU A 160 22.88 10.01 -9.18
N ASP A 161 23.25 9.37 -8.07
CA ASP A 161 24.31 8.36 -8.02
C ASP A 161 23.90 7.09 -8.80
N GLU A 162 22.65 6.63 -8.69
CA GLU A 162 22.12 5.49 -9.47
C GLU A 162 22.25 5.70 -10.99
N PHE A 163 22.06 6.93 -11.45
CA PHE A 163 22.13 7.28 -12.87
C PHE A 163 23.49 7.84 -13.31
N ASP A 164 24.47 7.89 -12.40
CA ASP A 164 25.79 8.52 -12.65
C ASP A 164 25.68 9.97 -13.15
N LEU A 165 24.73 10.73 -12.58
CA LEU A 165 24.40 12.10 -12.96
C LEU A 165 24.98 13.12 -11.96
N ASN A 166 26.31 13.05 -11.72
CA ASN A 166 27.02 14.04 -10.90
C ASN A 166 27.09 15.43 -11.55
N SER A 167 26.75 15.53 -12.82
CA SER A 167 26.60 16.78 -13.58
C SER A 167 25.45 16.64 -14.58
N GLY A 168 24.86 17.76 -14.97
CA GLY A 168 23.76 17.76 -15.95
C GLY A 168 22.36 17.75 -15.33
N VAL A 169 22.26 17.88 -14.01
CA VAL A 169 21.00 18.10 -13.29
C VAL A 169 21.21 19.19 -12.26
N VAL A 170 20.36 20.21 -12.30
CA VAL A 170 20.33 21.28 -11.29
C VAL A 170 19.21 20.96 -10.31
N VAL A 171 19.54 20.90 -9.02
CA VAL A 171 18.59 20.76 -7.92
C VAL A 171 18.48 22.09 -7.19
N MET A 172 17.27 22.52 -6.92
CA MET A 172 16.97 23.77 -6.24
C MET A 172 15.92 23.55 -5.17
N GLU A 173 16.07 24.28 -4.08
CA GLU A 173 14.99 24.49 -3.11
C GLU A 173 14.30 25.83 -3.44
N ALA A 174 12.96 25.81 -3.53
CA ALA A 174 12.15 27.00 -3.78
C ALA A 174 11.08 27.16 -2.71
N LYS A 175 10.73 28.38 -2.38
CA LYS A 175 9.61 28.70 -1.49
C LYS A 175 8.45 29.29 -2.27
N THR A 176 7.24 28.95 -1.84
CA THR A 176 6.03 29.55 -2.37
C THR A 176 6.05 31.07 -2.14
N SER A 177 5.88 31.82 -3.20
CA SER A 177 5.78 33.29 -3.12
C SER A 177 4.41 33.72 -2.59
N SER A 178 4.38 34.82 -1.83
CA SER A 178 3.14 35.48 -1.40
C SER A 178 2.31 36.02 -2.55
N LEU A 179 2.88 36.10 -3.75
CA LEU A 179 2.17 36.52 -4.99
C LEU A 179 1.25 35.42 -5.52
N THR A 180 1.44 34.15 -5.08
CA THR A 180 0.65 33.02 -5.53
C THR A 180 -0.37 32.63 -4.48
N THR A 181 -1.63 32.53 -4.88
CA THR A 181 -2.72 32.18 -3.97
C THR A 181 -2.75 30.66 -3.69
N PRO A 182 -3.29 30.22 -2.53
CA PRO A 182 -3.48 28.81 -2.25
C PRO A 182 -4.31 28.07 -3.31
N LYS A 183 -5.19 28.78 -4.02
CA LYS A 183 -5.99 28.20 -5.09
C LYS A 183 -5.13 27.80 -6.28
N GLU A 184 -4.25 28.69 -6.73
CA GLU A 184 -3.36 28.43 -7.88
C GLU A 184 -2.42 27.25 -7.62
N TRP A 185 -1.87 27.11 -6.40
CA TRP A 185 -1.07 25.96 -6.04
C TRP A 185 -1.85 24.65 -6.05
N ARG A 186 -3.08 24.66 -5.54
CA ARG A 186 -3.95 23.47 -5.56
C ARG A 186 -4.34 23.08 -6.99
N GLU A 187 -4.56 24.04 -7.87
CA GLU A 187 -4.84 23.78 -9.29
C GLU A 187 -3.63 23.15 -9.97
N LEU A 188 -2.43 23.73 -9.80
CA LEU A 188 -1.18 23.18 -10.33
C LEU A 188 -0.96 21.74 -9.84
N VAL A 189 -1.10 21.50 -8.53
CA VAL A 189 -0.94 20.18 -7.95
C VAL A 189 -2.00 19.22 -8.47
N SER A 190 -3.26 19.63 -8.53
CA SER A 190 -4.37 18.80 -9.02
C SER A 190 -4.14 18.32 -10.46
N GLU A 191 -3.57 19.16 -11.31
CA GLU A 191 -3.28 18.86 -12.70
C GLU A 191 -2.08 17.90 -12.82
N HIS A 192 -0.92 18.30 -12.30
CA HIS A 192 0.34 17.56 -12.51
C HIS A 192 0.44 16.26 -11.71
N TRP A 193 -0.21 16.17 -10.54
CA TRP A 193 -0.30 14.92 -9.75
C TRP A 193 -1.54 14.09 -10.08
N GLN A 194 -2.34 14.50 -11.07
CA GLN A 194 -3.53 13.77 -11.56
C GLN A 194 -4.53 13.43 -10.45
N LEU A 195 -4.75 14.36 -9.53
CA LEU A 195 -5.55 14.11 -8.33
C LEU A 195 -6.99 13.72 -8.63
N ARG A 196 -7.58 14.15 -9.75
CA ARG A 196 -8.96 13.79 -10.15
C ARG A 196 -9.10 12.29 -10.35
N ASN A 197 -8.15 11.65 -11.04
CA ASN A 197 -8.17 10.22 -11.27
C ASN A 197 -8.03 9.42 -9.95
N LEU A 198 -7.16 9.89 -9.06
CA LEU A 198 -6.98 9.30 -7.73
C LEU A 198 -8.24 9.47 -6.87
N GLU A 199 -8.88 10.63 -6.94
CA GLU A 199 -10.11 10.91 -6.20
C GLU A 199 -11.23 9.95 -6.57
N ASP A 200 -11.42 9.65 -7.85
CA ASP A 200 -12.42 8.70 -8.32
C ASP A 200 -12.12 7.28 -7.84
N GLU A 201 -10.86 6.86 -7.82
CA GLU A 201 -10.48 5.57 -7.28
C GLU A 201 -10.70 5.49 -5.76
N TYR A 202 -10.41 6.55 -5.01
CA TYR A 202 -10.73 6.60 -3.58
C TYR A 202 -12.24 6.57 -3.32
N ARG A 203 -13.05 7.26 -4.12
CA ARG A 203 -14.53 7.17 -4.05
C ARG A 203 -15.02 5.75 -4.28
N GLN A 204 -14.43 5.02 -5.23
CA GLN A 204 -14.79 3.61 -5.47
C GLN A 204 -14.53 2.74 -4.24
N ILE A 205 -13.37 2.88 -3.57
CA ILE A 205 -13.08 2.17 -2.32
C ILE A 205 -14.07 2.58 -1.21
N ILE A 206 -14.31 3.87 -1.02
CA ILE A 206 -15.25 4.36 -0.01
C ILE A 206 -16.63 3.75 -0.24
N ASN A 207 -17.14 3.77 -1.46
CA ASN A 207 -18.44 3.21 -1.80
C ASN A 207 -18.50 1.70 -1.56
N LEU A 208 -17.42 0.98 -1.89
CA LEU A 208 -17.34 -0.47 -1.75
C LEU A 208 -17.30 -0.91 -0.28
N PHE A 209 -16.56 -0.20 0.57
CA PHE A 209 -16.31 -0.60 1.95
C PHE A 209 -17.21 0.07 2.99
N SER A 210 -17.87 1.21 2.70
CA SER A 210 -18.76 1.88 3.63
C SER A 210 -19.95 1.03 4.10
N PRO A 211 -20.57 0.16 3.26
CA PRO A 211 -21.64 -0.73 3.74
C PRO A 211 -21.14 -1.72 4.80
N LEU A 212 -19.90 -2.20 4.68
CA LEU A 212 -19.29 -3.07 5.68
C LEU A 212 -19.08 -2.32 7.01
N LYS A 213 -18.54 -1.09 6.98
CA LYS A 213 -18.40 -0.27 8.19
C LYS A 213 -19.75 -0.03 8.88
N LYS A 214 -20.78 0.37 8.11
CA LYS A 214 -22.14 0.55 8.63
C LYS A 214 -22.72 -0.72 9.27
N ALA A 215 -22.34 -1.90 8.77
CA ALA A 215 -22.79 -3.17 9.35
C ALA A 215 -22.10 -3.45 10.70
N LEU A 216 -20.79 -3.20 10.79
CA LEU A 216 -20.02 -3.34 12.03
C LEU A 216 -20.52 -2.34 13.10
N ASP A 217 -20.80 -1.10 12.73
CA ASP A 217 -21.36 -0.07 13.63
C ASP A 217 -22.73 -0.45 14.19
N LYS A 218 -23.50 -1.29 13.48
CA LYS A 218 -24.76 -1.89 13.94
C LYS A 218 -24.55 -3.18 14.74
N CYS A 219 -23.38 -3.35 15.34
CA CYS A 219 -23.03 -4.50 16.19
C CYS A 219 -23.14 -5.87 15.48
N LYS A 220 -22.96 -5.93 14.15
CA LYS A 220 -22.77 -7.20 13.46
C LYS A 220 -21.39 -7.74 13.76
N VAL A 221 -21.33 -8.97 14.23
CA VAL A 221 -20.08 -9.63 14.61
C VAL A 221 -19.61 -10.48 13.45
N PRO A 222 -18.41 -10.24 12.88
CA PRO A 222 -17.86 -11.07 11.83
C PRO A 222 -17.41 -12.42 12.39
N THR A 223 -17.54 -13.48 11.60
CA THR A 223 -16.79 -14.70 11.87
C THR A 223 -15.30 -14.43 11.68
N PRO A 224 -14.39 -15.22 12.29
CA PRO A 224 -12.95 -15.08 12.10
C PRO A 224 -12.53 -15.06 10.62
N LEU A 225 -13.11 -15.94 9.80
CA LEU A 225 -12.85 -16.01 8.36
C LEU A 225 -13.35 -14.76 7.61
N GLU A 226 -14.59 -14.30 7.90
CA GLU A 226 -15.11 -13.07 7.28
C GLU A 226 -14.25 -11.85 7.62
N ALA A 227 -13.79 -11.73 8.85
CA ALA A 227 -12.92 -10.66 9.28
C ALA A 227 -11.57 -10.70 8.59
N PHE A 228 -10.98 -11.89 8.45
CA PHE A 228 -9.74 -12.10 7.73
C PHE A 228 -9.86 -11.69 6.25
N GLN A 229 -10.89 -12.16 5.56
CA GLN A 229 -11.14 -11.85 4.17
C GLN A 229 -11.38 -10.35 3.94
N ALA A 230 -12.20 -9.75 4.78
CA ALA A 230 -12.50 -8.31 4.73
C ALA A 230 -11.25 -7.47 4.94
N ARG A 231 -10.42 -7.80 5.95
CA ARG A 231 -9.16 -7.12 6.25
C ARG A 231 -8.15 -7.27 5.11
N LEU A 232 -7.97 -8.48 4.59
CA LEU A 232 -7.04 -8.74 3.49
C LEU A 232 -7.41 -7.96 2.23
N LEU A 233 -8.69 -7.97 1.85
CA LEU A 233 -9.19 -7.22 0.68
C LEU A 233 -9.15 -5.71 0.91
N LEU A 234 -9.46 -5.21 2.11
CA LEU A 234 -9.34 -3.80 2.46
C LEU A 234 -7.91 -3.28 2.21
N ILE A 235 -6.92 -3.96 2.77
CA ILE A 235 -5.52 -3.56 2.60
C ILE A 235 -5.06 -3.74 1.16
N HIS A 236 -5.49 -4.81 0.48
CA HIS A 236 -5.18 -5.02 -0.93
C HIS A 236 -5.68 -3.88 -1.83
N GLU A 237 -6.93 -3.46 -1.66
CA GLU A 237 -7.53 -2.39 -2.45
C GLU A 237 -6.94 -1.02 -2.10
N TYR A 238 -6.84 -0.72 -0.81
CA TYR A 238 -6.32 0.55 -0.32
C TYR A 238 -4.86 0.77 -0.75
N ARG A 239 -4.01 -0.22 -0.54
CA ARG A 239 -2.59 -0.13 -0.93
C ARG A 239 -2.41 0.04 -2.45
N ARG A 240 -3.30 -0.54 -3.26
CA ARG A 240 -3.24 -0.43 -4.71
C ARG A 240 -3.33 1.01 -5.21
N ILE A 241 -4.14 1.82 -4.56
CA ILE A 241 -4.25 3.26 -4.88
C ILE A 241 -3.12 4.02 -4.22
N LEU A 242 -2.90 3.79 -2.94
CA LEU A 242 -1.93 4.53 -2.14
C LEU A 242 -0.49 4.44 -2.67
N LEU A 243 -0.09 3.29 -3.25
CA LEU A 243 1.25 3.14 -3.83
C LEU A 243 1.45 3.93 -5.14
N ARG A 244 0.36 4.37 -5.78
CA ARG A 244 0.39 5.26 -6.96
C ARG A 244 0.17 6.71 -6.59
N ASP A 245 -0.45 6.94 -5.45
CA ASP A 245 -0.65 8.27 -4.87
C ASP A 245 0.69 8.79 -4.33
N THR A 246 1.05 10.00 -4.70
CA THR A 246 2.20 10.67 -4.10
C THR A 246 1.79 11.23 -2.75
N PRO A 247 2.57 11.05 -1.68
CA PRO A 247 2.28 11.68 -0.40
C PRO A 247 2.41 13.20 -0.54
N LEU A 248 1.26 13.86 -0.61
CA LEU A 248 1.18 15.31 -0.68
C LEU A 248 0.78 15.90 0.67
N PRO A 249 1.35 17.03 1.07
CA PRO A 249 0.91 17.79 2.22
C PRO A 249 -0.58 18.15 2.12
N THR A 250 -1.26 18.14 3.26
CA THR A 250 -2.72 18.41 3.33
C THR A 250 -3.10 19.78 2.76
N ASP A 251 -2.21 20.78 2.90
CA ASP A 251 -2.41 22.14 2.43
C ASP A 251 -2.51 22.26 0.90
N LEU A 252 -1.91 21.30 0.20
CA LEU A 252 -1.90 21.23 -1.27
C LEU A 252 -3.05 20.38 -1.83
N LEU A 253 -3.76 19.65 -0.97
CA LEU A 253 -4.87 18.81 -1.39
C LEU A 253 -6.18 19.62 -1.54
N PRO A 254 -7.10 19.16 -2.39
CA PRO A 254 -8.44 19.75 -2.47
C PRO A 254 -9.17 19.70 -1.13
N ASN A 255 -10.06 20.67 -0.90
CA ASN A 255 -10.94 20.61 0.25
C ASN A 255 -11.78 19.32 0.20
N ARG A 256 -11.88 18.60 1.33
CA ARG A 256 -12.58 17.31 1.45
C ARG A 256 -11.97 16.21 0.54
N TRP A 257 -10.64 16.16 0.49
CA TRP A 257 -9.91 15.16 -0.29
C TRP A 257 -10.38 13.72 0.04
N GLN A 258 -10.78 12.97 -0.99
CA GLN A 258 -11.33 11.62 -0.81
C GLN A 258 -10.28 10.63 -0.30
N GLY A 259 -9.00 10.87 -0.54
CA GLY A 259 -7.91 10.07 0.05
C GLY A 259 -7.89 10.13 1.59
N THR A 260 -8.21 11.29 2.18
CA THR A 260 -8.34 11.43 3.64
C THR A 260 -9.53 10.62 4.17
N VAL A 261 -10.67 10.69 3.49
CA VAL A 261 -11.89 9.93 3.85
C VAL A 261 -11.63 8.42 3.73
N ALA A 262 -10.99 7.99 2.65
CA ALA A 262 -10.62 6.59 2.44
C ALA A 262 -9.65 6.07 3.52
N ARG A 263 -8.68 6.89 3.94
CA ARG A 263 -7.76 6.56 5.03
C ARG A 263 -8.49 6.37 6.35
N GLN A 264 -9.38 7.30 6.71
CA GLN A 264 -10.18 7.21 7.94
C GLN A 264 -11.06 5.96 7.94
N LEU A 265 -11.69 5.65 6.82
CA LEU A 265 -12.49 4.44 6.65
C LEU A 265 -11.63 3.17 6.77
N ALA A 266 -10.47 3.14 6.11
CA ALA A 266 -9.53 2.01 6.19
C ALA A 266 -9.04 1.79 7.61
N GLN A 267 -8.66 2.85 8.32
CA GLN A 267 -8.24 2.82 9.72
C GLN A 267 -9.35 2.26 10.63
N ALA A 268 -10.57 2.77 10.51
CA ALA A 268 -11.70 2.33 11.32
C ALA A 268 -12.03 0.85 11.07
N LEU A 269 -12.15 0.44 9.80
CA LEU A 269 -12.38 -0.96 9.43
C LEU A 269 -11.25 -1.88 9.89
N TYR A 270 -10.01 -1.46 9.73
CA TYR A 270 -8.86 -2.27 10.14
C TYR A 270 -8.88 -2.55 11.64
N ARG A 271 -9.20 -1.54 12.46
CA ARG A 271 -9.35 -1.70 13.93
C ARG A 271 -10.46 -2.67 14.29
N ASP A 272 -11.63 -2.54 13.66
CA ASP A 272 -12.78 -3.42 13.92
C ASP A 272 -12.49 -4.88 13.52
N LEU A 273 -11.74 -5.09 12.44
CA LEU A 273 -11.44 -6.40 11.88
C LEU A 273 -10.18 -7.06 12.46
N ALA A 274 -9.30 -6.31 13.11
CA ALA A 274 -7.99 -6.78 13.58
C ALA A 274 -8.11 -8.01 14.49
N LYS A 275 -8.83 -7.89 15.60
CA LYS A 275 -8.96 -8.97 16.60
C LYS A 275 -9.62 -10.24 16.03
N PRO A 276 -10.82 -10.19 15.40
CA PRO A 276 -11.43 -11.40 14.86
C PRO A 276 -10.62 -12.00 13.71
N SER A 277 -9.91 -11.22 12.89
CA SER A 277 -9.03 -11.77 11.86
C SER A 277 -7.79 -12.46 12.43
N THR A 278 -7.23 -11.97 13.54
CA THR A 278 -6.11 -12.61 14.24
C THR A 278 -6.52 -14.00 14.76
N SER A 279 -7.75 -14.17 15.25
CA SER A 279 -8.27 -15.48 15.65
C SER A 279 -8.21 -16.48 14.49
N TYR A 280 -8.64 -16.10 13.28
CA TYR A 280 -8.51 -16.97 12.10
C TYR A 280 -7.04 -17.32 11.79
N ILE A 281 -6.16 -16.32 11.83
CA ILE A 281 -4.74 -16.48 11.51
C ILE A 281 -4.09 -17.50 12.43
N GLN A 282 -4.34 -17.40 13.72
CA GLN A 282 -3.75 -18.26 14.74
C GLN A 282 -4.34 -19.67 14.78
N THR A 283 -5.59 -19.88 14.33
CA THR A 283 -6.23 -21.20 14.36
C THR A 283 -6.07 -21.96 13.05
N GLU A 284 -6.02 -21.28 11.91
CA GLU A 284 -6.13 -21.91 10.58
C GLU A 284 -4.84 -21.88 9.76
N LEU A 285 -3.90 -20.98 10.07
CA LEU A 285 -2.67 -20.84 9.32
C LEU A 285 -1.49 -21.47 10.09
N VAL A 286 -0.60 -22.15 9.37
CA VAL A 286 0.53 -22.86 9.98
C VAL A 286 1.84 -22.53 9.30
N ASN A 287 2.92 -22.53 10.08
CA ASN A 287 4.31 -22.52 9.64
C ASN A 287 5.00 -23.85 10.00
N ARG A 288 6.34 -23.91 10.02
CA ARG A 288 7.09 -25.11 10.43
C ARG A 288 6.89 -25.50 11.89
N GLN A 289 6.68 -24.52 12.75
CA GLN A 289 6.54 -24.73 14.20
C GLN A 289 5.10 -25.09 14.62
N GLY A 290 4.15 -25.06 13.69
CA GLY A 290 2.73 -25.29 13.95
C GLY A 290 1.87 -24.09 13.58
N GLN A 291 0.95 -23.70 14.45
CA GLN A 291 0.13 -22.50 14.25
C GLN A 291 0.97 -21.23 14.24
N LEU A 292 0.53 -20.22 13.47
CA LEU A 292 1.24 -18.95 13.44
C LEU A 292 1.23 -18.29 14.83
N PRO A 293 2.35 -17.68 15.25
CA PRO A 293 2.47 -17.05 16.57
C PRO A 293 1.59 -15.79 16.70
N GLU A 294 1.54 -15.23 17.89
CA GLU A 294 0.89 -13.93 18.14
C GLU A 294 1.49 -12.83 17.27
N SER A 295 0.71 -11.76 17.11
CA SER A 295 1.15 -10.60 16.34
C SER A 295 2.32 -9.89 17.03
N GLU A 296 3.29 -9.46 16.23
CA GLU A 296 4.41 -8.66 16.70
C GLU A 296 3.97 -7.26 17.18
N TYR A 297 4.83 -6.62 17.96
CA TYR A 297 4.56 -5.29 18.54
C TYR A 297 4.18 -4.23 17.49
N TYR A 298 4.84 -4.24 16.33
CA TYR A 298 4.57 -3.30 15.23
C TYR A 298 3.16 -3.41 14.63
N PHE A 299 2.51 -4.54 14.74
CA PHE A 299 1.11 -4.70 14.34
C PHE A 299 0.21 -3.73 15.12
N TYR A 300 0.43 -3.59 16.42
CA TYR A 300 -0.39 -2.74 17.28
C TYR A 300 -0.14 -1.25 17.10
N GLN A 301 0.92 -0.86 16.40
CA GLN A 301 1.22 0.55 16.08
C GLN A 301 0.55 1.03 14.78
N ARG A 302 0.01 0.11 13.98
CA ARG A 302 -0.63 0.43 12.70
C ARG A 302 -1.77 1.42 12.85
N PHE A 303 -1.87 2.35 11.89
CA PHE A 303 -2.91 3.39 11.85
C PHE A 303 -3.02 4.24 13.13
N GLY A 304 -1.89 4.47 13.80
CA GLY A 304 -1.85 5.25 15.05
C GLY A 304 -2.32 4.48 16.29
N GLY A 305 -2.39 3.15 16.20
CA GLY A 305 -2.67 2.26 17.31
C GLY A 305 -3.90 1.39 17.11
N ILE A 306 -3.71 0.09 17.37
CA ILE A 306 -4.77 -0.92 17.46
C ILE A 306 -4.81 -1.37 18.91
N SER A 307 -5.98 -1.29 19.54
CA SER A 307 -6.13 -1.70 20.94
C SER A 307 -5.75 -3.18 21.13
N LYS A 308 -4.85 -3.44 22.09
CA LYS A 308 -4.56 -4.77 22.60
C LYS A 308 -5.66 -5.31 23.53
N SER A 309 -6.62 -4.44 23.91
CA SER A 309 -7.59 -4.77 24.94
C SER A 309 -8.40 -6.01 24.58
N LEU A 310 -8.34 -6.90 25.52
CA LEU A 310 -9.04 -8.19 25.68
C LEU A 310 -10.55 -8.10 25.47
#